data_c247804e71abdfad1bcd1b5a6421929f
#
_entry.id   c247804e71abdfad1bcd1b5a6421929f
#
_cell.length_a   1.000
_cell.length_b   1.000
_cell.length_c   1.000
_cell.angle_alpha   90.00
_cell.angle_beta   90.00
_cell.angle_gamma   90.00
#
_symmetry.space_group_name_H-M   'P 1'
#
loop_
_entity.id
_entity.type
_entity.pdbx_description
1 polymer ?
#
loop_
_entity_poly.entity_id
_entity_poly.type
_entity_poly.pdbx_seq_one_letter_code
_entity_poly.pdbx_strand_id
1 'polypeptide(L)'
;MVAYLPLGITCGSSFANLNRMEALYRTMTSLCARREYCCADIAEKLRKKGASQEQTAVLIDRLIEEGYIDEGRYARAFVHDKILYNGWGRVKVAQHLRAKGVCPAYIQEAMPCITEEQYAEAFQKVLRSKQRSIKGDTDYEVRQKLARSLIARGFEPSYVFDNMNLDYVEE
;
A
#
# COMPACT_ATOMS: atom_id res chain seq x y z
N MET A 1 -37.06 -49.16 30.93
CA MET A 1 -37.15 -47.73 31.22
C MET A 1 -35.84 -47.10 30.74
N VAL A 2 -35.83 -46.59 29.53
CA VAL A 2 -34.65 -46.00 28.90
C VAL A 2 -34.88 -44.49 28.87
N ALA A 3 -34.06 -43.75 29.61
CA ALA A 3 -34.16 -42.32 29.71
C ALA A 3 -33.62 -41.65 28.44
N TYR A 4 -34.47 -40.93 27.72
CA TYR A 4 -34.12 -40.08 26.60
C TYR A 4 -33.52 -38.77 27.11
N LEU A 5 -32.21 -38.56 26.91
CA LEU A 5 -31.59 -37.26 27.11
C LEU A 5 -31.80 -36.40 25.85
N PRO A 6 -32.36 -35.20 25.93
CA PRO A 6 -32.45 -34.28 24.79
C PRO A 6 -31.08 -33.63 24.59
N LEU A 7 -30.48 -33.92 23.41
CA LEU A 7 -29.38 -33.14 22.88
C LEU A 7 -29.86 -31.71 22.60
N GLY A 8 -29.51 -30.80 23.53
CA GLY A 8 -29.73 -29.38 23.36
C GLY A 8 -28.82 -28.80 22.27
N ILE A 9 -29.26 -28.85 21.04
CA ILE A 9 -28.61 -28.12 19.93
C ILE A 9 -28.94 -26.64 20.16
N THR A 10 -27.98 -25.86 20.65
CA THR A 10 -28.04 -24.40 20.72
C THR A 10 -27.95 -23.81 19.33
N CYS A 11 -29.07 -23.82 18.62
CA CYS A 11 -29.20 -23.33 17.23
C CYS A 11 -29.06 -21.78 17.11
N GLY A 12 -29.10 -21.05 18.20
CA GLY A 12 -29.10 -19.57 18.19
C GLY A 12 -27.74 -18.93 17.89
N SER A 13 -26.64 -19.53 18.31
CA SER A 13 -25.30 -18.94 18.15
C SER A 13 -24.78 -19.05 16.70
N SER A 14 -25.20 -20.06 15.96
CA SER A 14 -24.76 -20.29 14.56
C SER A 14 -25.38 -19.27 13.59
N PHE A 15 -26.66 -18.98 13.71
CA PHE A 15 -27.33 -17.97 12.85
C PHE A 15 -26.84 -16.54 13.11
N ALA A 16 -26.63 -16.17 14.36
CA ALA A 16 -26.09 -14.84 14.72
C ALA A 16 -24.68 -14.65 14.14
N ASN A 17 -23.86 -15.70 14.17
CA ASN A 17 -22.50 -15.68 13.63
C ASN A 17 -22.51 -15.55 12.09
N LEU A 18 -23.40 -16.27 11.42
CA LEU A 18 -23.56 -16.21 9.97
C LEU A 18 -24.02 -14.81 9.51
N ASN A 19 -25.01 -14.23 10.18
CA ASN A 19 -25.48 -12.88 9.88
C ASN A 19 -24.40 -11.83 10.10
N ARG A 20 -23.55 -12.00 11.12
CA ARG A 20 -22.40 -11.13 11.39
C ARG A 20 -21.35 -11.24 10.30
N MET A 21 -21.00 -12.45 9.85
CA MET A 21 -20.07 -12.71 8.76
C MET A 21 -20.52 -12.02 7.48
N GLU A 22 -21.80 -12.16 7.12
CA GLU A 22 -22.36 -11.53 5.93
C GLU A 22 -22.35 -9.99 6.03
N ALA A 23 -22.62 -9.41 7.20
CA ALA A 23 -22.53 -7.97 7.42
C ALA A 23 -21.08 -7.44 7.28
N LEU A 24 -20.08 -8.21 7.78
CA LEU A 24 -18.67 -7.89 7.62
C LEU A 24 -18.27 -7.98 6.14
N TYR A 25 -18.70 -9.03 5.45
CA TYR A 25 -18.46 -9.21 4.03
C TYR A 25 -18.97 -8.02 3.20
N ARG A 26 -20.26 -7.65 3.35
CA ARG A 26 -20.85 -6.49 2.65
C ARG A 26 -20.12 -5.18 2.94
N THR A 27 -19.63 -5.02 4.16
CA THR A 27 -18.81 -3.84 4.50
C THR A 27 -17.51 -3.82 3.73
N MET A 28 -16.82 -4.97 3.62
CA MET A 28 -15.55 -5.05 2.92
C MET A 28 -15.72 -4.90 1.40
N THR A 29 -16.72 -5.55 0.79
CA THR A 29 -17.02 -5.37 -0.64
C THR A 29 -17.32 -3.91 -0.99
N SER A 30 -18.09 -3.20 -0.14
CA SER A 30 -18.37 -1.77 -0.32
C SER A 30 -17.11 -0.89 -0.22
N LEU A 31 -16.11 -1.29 0.57
CA LEU A 31 -14.81 -0.60 0.62
C LEU A 31 -13.98 -0.88 -0.64
N CYS A 32 -13.88 -2.14 -1.04
CA CYS A 32 -13.13 -2.56 -2.21
C CYS A 32 -13.69 -1.98 -3.52
N ALA A 33 -15.01 -1.74 -3.59
CA ALA A 33 -15.64 -1.08 -4.73
C ALA A 33 -15.21 0.39 -4.93
N ARG A 34 -14.62 1.03 -3.90
CA ARG A 34 -14.23 2.44 -3.96
C ARG A 34 -12.74 2.65 -4.27
N ARG A 35 -11.90 1.70 -3.89
CA ARG A 35 -10.46 1.70 -4.13
C ARG A 35 -9.87 0.32 -3.90
N GLU A 36 -8.68 0.09 -4.42
CA GLU A 36 -7.93 -1.13 -4.18
C GLU A 36 -7.44 -1.24 -2.71
N TYR A 37 -7.49 -2.46 -2.18
CA TYR A 37 -6.97 -2.85 -0.88
C TYR A 37 -6.16 -4.14 -1.00
N CYS A 38 -5.08 -4.28 -0.24
CA CYS A 38 -4.39 -5.55 -0.09
C CYS A 38 -5.02 -6.40 1.03
N CYS A 39 -4.67 -7.69 1.08
CA CYS A 39 -5.14 -8.61 2.11
C CYS A 39 -4.85 -8.10 3.52
N ALA A 40 -3.65 -7.53 3.76
CA ALA A 40 -3.27 -6.99 5.08
C ALA A 40 -4.17 -5.82 5.52
N ASP A 41 -4.54 -4.92 4.62
CA ASP A 41 -5.43 -3.81 4.93
C ASP A 41 -6.84 -4.27 5.29
N ILE A 42 -7.37 -5.28 4.57
CA ILE A 42 -8.68 -5.87 4.85
C ILE A 42 -8.65 -6.65 6.16
N ALA A 43 -7.59 -7.44 6.41
CA ALA A 43 -7.41 -8.16 7.68
C ALA A 43 -7.43 -7.20 8.88
N GLU A 44 -6.70 -6.07 8.79
CA GLU A 44 -6.71 -5.06 9.85
C GLU A 44 -8.10 -4.46 10.08
N LYS A 45 -8.85 -4.18 9.00
CA LYS A 45 -10.21 -3.64 9.10
C LYS A 45 -11.19 -4.65 9.72
N LEU A 46 -11.09 -5.92 9.34
CA LEU A 46 -11.90 -7.00 9.91
C LEU A 46 -11.60 -7.18 11.40
N ARG A 47 -10.32 -7.19 11.79
CA ARG A 47 -9.89 -7.26 13.18
C ARG A 47 -10.43 -6.10 14.01
N LYS A 48 -10.36 -4.85 13.49
CA LYS A 48 -10.94 -3.67 14.15
C LYS A 48 -12.47 -3.76 14.34
N LYS A 49 -13.15 -4.55 13.51
CA LYS A 49 -14.58 -4.85 13.64
C LYS A 49 -14.87 -6.09 14.49
N GLY A 50 -13.84 -6.67 15.12
CA GLY A 50 -13.94 -7.79 16.03
C GLY A 50 -14.13 -9.15 15.35
N ALA A 51 -13.69 -9.31 14.10
CA ALA A 51 -13.61 -10.62 13.46
C ALA A 51 -12.49 -11.46 14.10
N SER A 52 -12.72 -12.77 14.27
CA SER A 52 -11.68 -13.71 14.67
C SER A 52 -10.67 -13.93 13.53
N GLN A 53 -9.57 -14.59 13.83
CA GLN A 53 -8.57 -14.92 12.81
C GLN A 53 -9.15 -15.85 11.73
N GLU A 54 -9.92 -16.86 12.13
CA GLU A 54 -10.59 -17.80 11.22
C GLU A 54 -11.61 -17.09 10.35
N GLN A 55 -12.45 -16.22 10.93
CA GLN A 55 -13.42 -15.42 10.21
C GLN A 55 -12.74 -14.48 9.20
N THR A 56 -11.59 -13.91 9.59
CA THR A 56 -10.80 -13.03 8.72
C THR A 56 -10.26 -13.79 7.52
N ALA A 57 -9.70 -14.98 7.71
CA ALA A 57 -9.17 -15.81 6.63
C ALA A 57 -10.28 -16.18 5.63
N VAL A 58 -11.40 -16.73 6.11
CA VAL A 58 -12.55 -17.11 5.25
C VAL A 58 -13.08 -15.91 4.44
N LEU A 59 -13.17 -14.74 5.06
CA LEU A 59 -13.67 -13.54 4.37
C LEU A 59 -12.69 -13.02 3.33
N ILE A 60 -11.39 -13.07 3.59
CA ILE A 60 -10.36 -12.66 2.63
C ILE A 60 -10.34 -13.61 1.42
N ASP A 61 -10.36 -14.93 1.66
CA ASP A 61 -10.38 -15.93 0.59
C ASP A 61 -11.58 -15.70 -0.34
N ARG A 62 -12.77 -15.50 0.24
CA ARG A 62 -13.98 -15.18 -0.53
C ARG A 62 -13.85 -13.89 -1.33
N LEU A 63 -13.26 -12.83 -0.74
CA LEU A 63 -13.05 -11.54 -1.43
C LEU A 63 -12.05 -11.66 -2.58
N ILE A 64 -11.06 -12.54 -2.47
CA ILE A 64 -10.11 -12.86 -3.54
C ILE A 64 -10.82 -13.64 -4.65
N GLU A 65 -11.53 -14.73 -4.31
CA GLU A 65 -12.24 -15.57 -5.26
C GLU A 65 -13.28 -14.79 -6.09
N GLU A 66 -13.96 -13.83 -5.46
CA GLU A 66 -14.94 -12.97 -6.12
C GLU A 66 -14.31 -11.72 -6.79
N GLY A 67 -12.97 -11.59 -6.76
CA GLY A 67 -12.21 -10.53 -7.45
C GLY A 67 -12.28 -9.14 -6.80
N TYR A 68 -12.78 -9.03 -5.57
CA TYR A 68 -12.77 -7.76 -4.81
C TYR A 68 -11.38 -7.40 -4.32
N ILE A 69 -10.52 -8.39 -4.03
CA ILE A 69 -9.12 -8.20 -3.69
C ILE A 69 -8.27 -8.78 -4.82
N ASP A 70 -7.37 -7.94 -5.35
CA ASP A 70 -6.36 -8.35 -6.32
C ASP A 70 -5.06 -7.61 -5.97
N GLU A 71 -4.06 -8.35 -5.50
CA GLU A 71 -2.79 -7.75 -5.06
C GLU A 71 -1.99 -7.13 -6.21
N GLY A 72 -2.13 -7.62 -7.44
CA GLY A 72 -1.50 -7.04 -8.62
C GLY A 72 -2.13 -5.67 -8.97
N ARG A 73 -3.47 -5.57 -8.96
CA ARG A 73 -4.17 -4.28 -9.14
C ARG A 73 -3.79 -3.31 -8.02
N TYR A 74 -3.81 -3.77 -6.75
CA TYR A 74 -3.39 -2.96 -5.62
C TYR A 74 -1.96 -2.44 -5.77
N ALA A 75 -1.00 -3.32 -6.14
CA ALA A 75 0.39 -2.92 -6.32
C ALA A 75 0.54 -1.85 -7.40
N ARG A 76 -0.11 -2.01 -8.58
CA ARG A 76 -0.09 -1.01 -9.66
C ARG A 76 -0.68 0.33 -9.22
N ALA A 77 -1.85 0.31 -8.59
CA ALA A 77 -2.49 1.52 -8.07
C ALA A 77 -1.60 2.21 -7.01
N PHE A 78 -0.99 1.44 -6.11
CA PHE A 78 -0.11 1.96 -5.09
C PHE A 78 1.17 2.59 -5.67
N VAL A 79 1.83 1.93 -6.63
CA VAL A 79 3.00 2.46 -7.34
C VAL A 79 2.66 3.79 -8.00
N HIS A 80 1.57 3.83 -8.76
CA HIS A 80 1.09 5.03 -9.44
C HIS A 80 0.88 6.19 -8.48
N ASP A 81 0.08 5.97 -7.43
CA ASP A 81 -0.26 7.02 -6.46
C ASP A 81 0.97 7.53 -5.70
N LYS A 82 1.85 6.63 -5.26
CA LYS A 82 2.98 7.01 -4.42
C LYS A 82 4.08 7.72 -5.20
N ILE A 83 4.32 7.33 -6.44
CA ILE A 83 5.32 8.00 -7.29
C ILE A 83 4.78 9.33 -7.79
N LEU A 84 3.64 9.36 -8.48
CA LEU A 84 3.17 10.55 -9.18
C LEU A 84 2.59 11.63 -8.25
N TYR A 85 1.84 11.23 -7.22
CA TYR A 85 1.17 12.21 -6.35
C TYR A 85 1.88 12.43 -5.01
N ASN A 86 2.54 11.41 -4.44
CA ASN A 86 3.22 11.56 -3.16
C ASN A 86 4.72 11.85 -3.30
N GLY A 87 5.31 11.74 -4.50
CA GLY A 87 6.73 11.98 -4.75
C GLY A 87 7.63 11.01 -4.00
N TRP A 88 7.28 9.72 -3.98
CA TRP A 88 8.12 8.65 -3.44
C TRP A 88 8.96 8.04 -4.55
N GLY A 89 10.19 7.64 -4.21
CA GLY A 89 11.01 6.84 -5.11
C GLY A 89 10.64 5.35 -5.06
N ARG A 90 11.07 4.60 -6.06
CA ARG A 90 10.79 3.16 -6.24
C ARG A 90 11.21 2.31 -5.04
N VAL A 91 12.35 2.64 -4.40
CA VAL A 91 12.85 1.92 -3.22
C VAL A 91 11.84 1.95 -2.08
N LYS A 92 11.33 3.13 -1.73
CA LYS A 92 10.35 3.30 -0.65
C LYS A 92 9.01 2.65 -0.98
N VAL A 93 8.56 2.74 -2.22
CA VAL A 93 7.34 2.09 -2.69
C VAL A 93 7.45 0.58 -2.54
N ALA A 94 8.56 -0.02 -3.03
CA ALA A 94 8.80 -1.45 -2.89
C ALA A 94 8.88 -1.91 -1.43
N GLN A 95 9.54 -1.15 -0.56
CA GLN A 95 9.61 -1.44 0.88
C GLN A 95 8.22 -1.46 1.52
N HIS A 96 7.36 -0.49 1.19
CA HIS A 96 6.01 -0.43 1.73
C HIS A 96 5.12 -1.57 1.25
N LEU A 97 5.20 -1.93 -0.03
CA LEU A 97 4.46 -3.08 -0.57
C LEU A 97 4.91 -4.39 0.09
N ARG A 98 6.23 -4.59 0.28
CA ARG A 98 6.76 -5.75 1.03
C ARG A 98 6.27 -5.78 2.47
N ALA A 99 6.28 -4.64 3.16
CA ALA A 99 5.78 -4.53 4.53
C ALA A 99 4.27 -4.81 4.64
N LYS A 100 3.51 -4.64 3.56
CA LYS A 100 2.10 -5.04 3.43
C LYS A 100 1.90 -6.51 3.07
N GLY A 101 2.99 -7.27 2.87
CA GLY A 101 2.92 -8.69 2.50
C GLY A 101 2.62 -8.96 1.04
N VAL A 102 2.66 -7.93 0.17
CA VAL A 102 2.47 -8.11 -1.27
C VAL A 102 3.62 -8.95 -1.84
N CYS A 103 3.26 -9.97 -2.64
CA CYS A 103 4.23 -10.87 -3.24
C CYS A 103 5.26 -10.11 -4.09
N PRO A 104 6.57 -10.45 -4.00
CA PRO A 104 7.62 -9.81 -4.78
C PRO A 104 7.36 -9.80 -6.30
N ALA A 105 6.71 -10.83 -6.84
CA ALA A 105 6.35 -10.90 -8.26
C ALA A 105 5.41 -9.74 -8.65
N TYR A 106 4.35 -9.52 -7.89
CA TYR A 106 3.43 -8.40 -8.15
C TYR A 106 4.09 -7.04 -8.01
N ILE A 107 5.07 -6.90 -7.09
CA ILE A 107 5.84 -5.66 -6.95
C ILE A 107 6.68 -5.41 -8.21
N GLN A 108 7.36 -6.43 -8.72
CA GLN A 108 8.16 -6.34 -9.95
C GLN A 108 7.30 -6.02 -11.17
N GLU A 109 6.15 -6.66 -11.31
CA GLU A 109 5.21 -6.42 -12.40
C GLU A 109 4.54 -5.04 -12.34
N ALA A 110 4.39 -4.48 -11.14
CA ALA A 110 3.77 -3.17 -10.97
C ALA A 110 4.73 -2.00 -11.25
N MET A 111 6.04 -2.15 -11.02
CA MET A 111 7.02 -1.05 -11.19
C MET A 111 7.03 -0.44 -12.60
N PRO A 112 6.95 -1.22 -13.70
CA PRO A 112 6.91 -0.68 -15.06
C PRO A 112 5.62 0.08 -15.42
N CYS A 113 4.61 0.13 -14.55
CA CYS A 113 3.41 0.94 -14.81
C CYS A 113 3.70 2.47 -14.84
N ILE A 114 4.88 2.88 -14.33
CA ILE A 114 5.40 4.24 -14.43
C ILE A 114 6.54 4.25 -15.44
N THR A 115 6.40 5.05 -16.50
CA THR A 115 7.46 5.23 -17.49
C THR A 115 8.65 6.00 -16.91
N GLU A 116 9.80 5.92 -17.56
CA GLU A 116 10.99 6.66 -17.11
C GLU A 116 10.75 8.17 -17.17
N GLU A 117 10.00 8.66 -18.17
CA GLU A 117 9.63 10.06 -18.28
C GLU A 117 8.76 10.52 -17.11
N GLN A 118 7.74 9.74 -16.75
CA GLN A 118 6.88 10.03 -15.61
C GLN A 118 7.66 10.01 -14.29
N TYR A 119 8.62 9.07 -14.17
CA TYR A 119 9.47 9.00 -13.00
C TYR A 119 10.41 10.21 -12.89
N ALA A 120 11.00 10.62 -14.01
CA ALA A 120 11.84 11.82 -14.09
C ALA A 120 11.05 13.09 -13.73
N GLU A 121 9.83 13.23 -14.24
CA GLU A 121 8.96 14.36 -13.90
C GLU A 121 8.63 14.40 -12.40
N ALA A 122 8.27 13.24 -11.82
CA ALA A 122 7.99 13.13 -10.39
C ALA A 122 9.23 13.48 -9.55
N PHE A 123 10.42 13.02 -9.94
CA PHE A 123 11.68 13.37 -9.31
C PHE A 123 11.95 14.86 -9.37
N GLN A 124 11.86 15.48 -10.56
CA GLN A 124 12.11 16.91 -10.77
C GLN A 124 11.14 17.79 -9.94
N LYS A 125 9.88 17.39 -9.83
CA LYS A 125 8.91 18.08 -8.97
C LYS A 125 9.32 18.07 -7.50
N VAL A 126 9.80 16.94 -7.00
CA VAL A 126 10.29 16.80 -5.63
C VAL A 126 11.59 17.58 -5.44
N LEU A 127 12.53 17.48 -6.38
CA LEU A 127 13.81 18.18 -6.38
C LEU A 127 13.59 19.70 -6.24
N ARG A 128 12.81 20.31 -7.15
CA ARG A 128 12.48 21.76 -7.11
C ARG A 128 11.83 22.16 -5.80
N SER A 129 10.91 21.35 -5.27
CA SER A 129 10.26 21.63 -3.98
C SER A 129 11.27 21.63 -2.82
N LYS A 130 12.24 20.71 -2.84
CA LYS A 130 13.28 20.60 -1.81
C LYS A 130 14.35 21.66 -1.93
N GLN A 131 14.76 22.03 -3.13
CA GLN A 131 15.70 23.14 -3.37
C GLN A 131 15.23 24.45 -2.75
N ARG A 132 13.92 24.76 -2.85
CA ARG A 132 13.34 25.98 -2.25
C ARG A 132 13.35 25.98 -0.71
N SER A 133 13.35 24.82 -0.08
CA SER A 133 13.23 24.68 1.39
C SER A 133 14.54 24.39 2.10
N ILE A 134 15.54 23.85 1.41
CA ILE A 134 16.83 23.47 2.00
C ILE A 134 17.79 24.66 1.90
N LYS A 135 18.36 25.05 3.05
CA LYS A 135 19.39 26.08 3.16
C LYS A 135 20.66 25.49 3.76
N GLY A 136 21.80 26.06 3.44
CA GLY A 136 23.12 25.73 3.99
C GLY A 136 24.07 26.89 3.76
N ASP A 137 25.18 26.86 4.46
CA ASP A 137 26.19 27.92 4.40
C ASP A 137 27.14 27.77 3.20
N THR A 138 27.15 26.56 2.60
CA THR A 138 27.92 26.25 1.41
C THR A 138 27.07 25.41 0.41
N ASP A 139 27.39 25.54 -0.87
CA ASP A 139 26.74 24.72 -1.94
C ASP A 139 26.92 23.22 -1.71
N TYR A 140 28.06 22.84 -1.17
CA TYR A 140 28.33 21.44 -0.83
C TYR A 140 27.36 20.92 0.25
N GLU A 141 27.12 21.69 1.31
CA GLU A 141 26.15 21.30 2.35
C GLU A 141 24.72 21.24 1.81
N VAL A 142 24.32 22.22 1.00
CA VAL A 142 22.99 22.23 0.36
C VAL A 142 22.82 20.98 -0.49
N ARG A 143 23.81 20.64 -1.32
CA ARG A 143 23.82 19.45 -2.17
C ARG A 143 23.73 18.17 -1.35
N GLN A 144 24.47 18.04 -0.27
CA GLN A 144 24.43 16.88 0.62
C GLN A 144 23.08 16.73 1.33
N LYS A 145 22.52 17.82 1.84
CA LYS A 145 21.19 17.83 2.48
C LYS A 145 20.10 17.45 1.49
N LEU A 146 20.20 17.95 0.27
CA LEU A 146 19.25 17.68 -0.81
C LEU A 146 19.30 16.18 -1.21
N ALA A 147 20.49 15.64 -1.47
CA ALA A 147 20.67 14.23 -1.79
C ALA A 147 20.08 13.32 -0.69
N ARG A 148 20.42 13.57 0.57
CA ARG A 148 19.87 12.82 1.71
C ARG A 148 18.34 12.89 1.77
N SER A 149 17.76 14.06 1.50
CA SER A 149 16.31 14.24 1.51
C SER A 149 15.61 13.44 0.39
N LEU A 150 16.21 13.35 -0.80
CA LEU A 150 15.69 12.59 -1.94
C LEU A 150 15.84 11.09 -1.71
N ILE A 151 16.99 10.64 -1.22
CA ILE A 151 17.24 9.23 -0.85
C ILE A 151 16.27 8.80 0.27
N ALA A 152 16.04 9.63 1.27
CA ALA A 152 15.05 9.35 2.33
C ALA A 152 13.61 9.27 1.81
N ARG A 153 13.30 9.85 0.66
CA ARG A 153 12.03 9.67 -0.06
C ARG A 153 11.98 8.39 -0.88
N GLY A 154 13.10 7.65 -0.94
CA GLY A 154 13.19 6.36 -1.61
C GLY A 154 13.58 6.43 -3.07
N PHE A 155 14.13 7.56 -3.54
CA PHE A 155 14.80 7.59 -4.82
C PHE A 155 16.13 6.83 -4.73
N GLU A 156 16.50 6.13 -5.78
CA GLU A 156 17.75 5.36 -5.85
C GLU A 156 18.96 6.30 -5.76
N PRO A 157 19.99 6.00 -4.95
CA PRO A 157 21.16 6.88 -4.81
C PRO A 157 21.84 7.21 -6.14
N SER A 158 22.04 6.22 -7.04
CA SER A 158 22.58 6.44 -8.38
C SER A 158 21.72 7.42 -9.16
N TYR A 159 20.39 7.18 -9.20
CA TYR A 159 19.45 8.06 -9.90
C TYR A 159 19.49 9.50 -9.37
N VAL A 160 19.58 9.66 -8.04
CA VAL A 160 19.69 10.99 -7.40
C VAL A 160 20.96 11.70 -7.85
N PHE A 161 22.13 11.04 -7.82
CA PHE A 161 23.40 11.68 -8.18
C PHE A 161 23.50 11.98 -9.68
N ASP A 162 22.95 11.11 -10.53
CA ASP A 162 22.94 11.29 -11.99
C ASP A 162 22.02 12.43 -12.45
N ASN A 163 20.91 12.65 -11.71
CA ASN A 163 19.88 13.60 -12.11
C ASN A 163 19.80 14.87 -11.23
N MET A 164 20.68 14.99 -10.24
CA MET A 164 20.76 16.14 -9.35
C MET A 164 21.71 17.21 -9.90
N ASN A 165 21.69 17.45 -11.24
CA ASN A 165 22.42 18.57 -11.83
C ASN A 165 21.77 19.85 -11.30
N LEU A 166 22.48 20.54 -10.43
CA LEU A 166 22.20 21.91 -10.10
C LEU A 166 22.72 22.72 -11.29
N ASP A 167 21.85 22.97 -12.27
CA ASP A 167 22.09 24.02 -13.21
C ASP A 167 22.11 25.31 -12.38
N TYR A 168 23.29 25.84 -12.16
CA TYR A 168 23.43 27.20 -11.68
C TYR A 168 22.82 28.08 -12.78
N VAL A 169 21.66 28.64 -12.53
CA VAL A 169 21.21 29.82 -13.26
C VAL A 169 22.15 30.91 -12.79
N GLU A 170 23.18 31.18 -13.59
CA GLU A 170 23.94 32.42 -13.47
C GLU A 170 22.93 33.55 -13.70
N GLU A 171 22.71 34.38 -12.67
CA GLU A 171 22.08 35.69 -12.79
C GLU A 171 23.08 36.70 -13.32
#